data_9e8c9eea5be2327d7b4c902fa31945d1
#
_entry.id   9e8c9eea5be2327d7b4c902fa31945d1
#
_cell.length_a   1.000
_cell.length_b   1.000
_cell.length_c   1.000
_cell.angle_alpha   90.00
_cell.angle_beta   90.00
_cell.angle_gamma   90.00
#
_symmetry.space_group_name_H-M   'P 1'
#
loop_
_entity.id
_entity.type
_entity.pdbx_description
1 polymer ?
#
loop_
_entity_poly.entity_id
_entity_poly.type
_entity_poly.pdbx_seq_one_letter_code
_entity_poly.pdbx_strand_id
1 'polypeptide(L)'
;VQKKSDVTGSVTSVGKERLGKLPVTNVLQAVQGAAAGVTITQTSSIPGDAPDALVRGQNSINANSGPYIVVDGVPISKSGGTLNDINPNDIESMEILKDASATAIYGTNGANGVILITTKRGTSGKPTIRYNGYFGVEDFSHKLDFCDGSQITQRYRDYVSQNPGETMYNDYVKNAYEAENQANGIENDWIDAVSQTGIIQDHNVSIGGGADNVKYYVSADYMSQKGVLKGFNYKRYSIRTNIDMSVTDYMKVGTNSYIVSHNRDGGRVNFLMAEAMSPYAKMYEEDGSYCINPMYSETLFTNPLMWTTTNPERRQWNININGYAEIDFEKLISPLKGLTYKFNGGYAYMPKRYNNYEGKSVNNQTGYAEIKNEETQSYTIENILAYNHDFGKHHLDLTDLYDASLKKYQRTQ
;
A
#
# COMPACT_ATOMS: atom_id res chain seq x y z
N VAL A 1 -26.84 12.85 -6.93
CA VAL A 1 -26.26 11.59 -7.46
C VAL A 1 -27.05 11.23 -8.71
N GLN A 2 -26.41 11.34 -9.89
CA GLN A 2 -27.05 10.95 -11.16
C GLN A 2 -27.39 9.45 -11.14
N LYS A 3 -28.54 9.09 -11.71
CA LYS A 3 -28.88 7.69 -11.92
C LYS A 3 -27.87 7.06 -12.87
N LYS A 4 -27.48 5.81 -12.62
CA LYS A 4 -26.50 5.06 -13.45
C LYS A 4 -26.91 5.01 -14.94
N SER A 5 -28.21 5.08 -15.23
CA SER A 5 -28.79 5.16 -16.58
C SER A 5 -28.50 6.47 -17.29
N ASP A 6 -28.24 7.54 -16.56
CA ASP A 6 -28.11 8.89 -17.08
C ASP A 6 -26.64 9.31 -17.23
N VAL A 7 -25.70 8.45 -16.78
CA VAL A 7 -24.26 8.66 -16.93
C VAL A 7 -23.84 8.27 -18.34
N THR A 8 -23.52 9.26 -19.17
CA THR A 8 -23.03 9.06 -20.54
C THR A 8 -21.54 8.70 -20.61
N GLY A 9 -20.82 8.84 -19.50
CA GLY A 9 -19.39 8.54 -19.38
C GLY A 9 -19.07 7.06 -19.15
N SER A 10 -17.85 6.64 -19.51
CA SER A 10 -17.36 5.28 -19.25
C SER A 10 -17.01 5.11 -17.77
N VAL A 11 -17.96 4.61 -16.99
CA VAL A 11 -17.80 4.30 -15.56
C VAL A 11 -17.83 2.79 -15.35
N THR A 12 -16.84 2.26 -14.65
CA THR A 12 -16.84 0.85 -14.23
C THR A 12 -17.06 0.79 -12.72
N SER A 13 -18.07 0.05 -12.30
CA SER A 13 -18.40 -0.14 -10.88
C SER A 13 -18.04 -1.55 -10.43
N VAL A 14 -17.36 -1.66 -9.28
CA VAL A 14 -17.02 -2.91 -8.62
C VAL A 14 -17.68 -2.91 -7.25
N GLY A 15 -18.64 -3.81 -7.06
CA GLY A 15 -19.42 -3.88 -5.83
C GLY A 15 -18.79 -4.75 -4.74
N LYS A 16 -19.34 -4.65 -3.53
CA LYS A 16 -18.91 -5.35 -2.31
C LYS A 16 -18.78 -6.87 -2.44
N GLU A 17 -19.60 -7.50 -3.29
CA GLU A 17 -19.55 -8.96 -3.45
C GLU A 17 -18.21 -9.46 -4.00
N ARG A 18 -17.58 -8.70 -4.91
CA ARG A 18 -16.26 -9.02 -5.43
C ARG A 18 -15.17 -8.64 -4.44
N LEU A 19 -15.27 -7.46 -3.84
CA LEU A 19 -14.27 -6.92 -2.91
C LEU A 19 -14.15 -7.76 -1.63
N GLY A 20 -15.26 -8.34 -1.14
CA GLY A 20 -15.26 -9.12 0.10
C GLY A 20 -15.03 -10.62 -0.07
N LYS A 21 -14.99 -11.17 -1.31
CA LYS A 21 -14.79 -12.61 -1.54
C LYS A 21 -13.34 -13.01 -1.74
N LEU A 22 -12.48 -12.08 -2.10
CA LEU A 22 -11.07 -12.36 -2.36
C LEU A 22 -10.22 -12.05 -1.11
N PRO A 23 -9.37 -12.99 -0.67
CA PRO A 23 -8.43 -12.74 0.41
C PRO A 23 -7.27 -11.86 -0.11
N VAL A 24 -7.53 -10.57 -0.26
CA VAL A 24 -6.58 -9.59 -0.81
C VAL A 24 -6.10 -8.63 0.27
N THR A 25 -4.84 -8.28 0.19
CA THR A 25 -4.20 -7.34 1.13
C THR A 25 -4.46 -5.88 0.75
N ASN A 26 -4.79 -5.65 -0.53
CA ASN A 26 -5.00 -4.32 -1.10
C ASN A 26 -6.23 -4.30 -2.00
N VAL A 27 -6.94 -3.18 -1.97
CA VAL A 27 -8.15 -2.94 -2.76
C VAL A 27 -7.92 -3.10 -4.27
N LEU A 28 -6.76 -2.67 -4.78
CA LEU A 28 -6.43 -2.78 -6.21
C LEU A 28 -6.34 -4.24 -6.68
N GLN A 29 -5.83 -5.15 -5.84
CA GLN A 29 -5.78 -6.57 -6.19
C GLN A 29 -7.18 -7.15 -6.44
N ALA A 30 -8.19 -6.72 -5.65
CA ALA A 30 -9.57 -7.15 -5.83
C ALA A 30 -10.19 -6.67 -7.16
N VAL A 31 -9.67 -5.57 -7.71
CA VAL A 31 -10.16 -4.93 -8.94
C VAL A 31 -9.39 -5.39 -10.18
N GLN A 32 -8.26 -6.08 -10.01
CA GLN A 32 -7.46 -6.58 -11.11
C GLN A 32 -8.29 -7.45 -12.07
N GLY A 33 -8.28 -7.09 -13.36
CA GLY A 33 -9.07 -7.76 -14.39
C GLY A 33 -10.60 -7.50 -14.33
N ALA A 34 -11.08 -6.63 -13.42
CA ALA A 34 -12.50 -6.30 -13.29
C ALA A 34 -12.97 -5.11 -14.14
N ALA A 35 -12.04 -4.26 -14.55
CA ALA A 35 -12.34 -3.02 -15.25
C ALA A 35 -11.56 -2.90 -16.54
N ALA A 36 -12.24 -2.86 -17.68
CA ALA A 36 -11.60 -2.64 -18.99
C ALA A 36 -10.90 -1.27 -19.00
N GLY A 37 -9.67 -1.20 -19.56
CA GLY A 37 -8.87 0.03 -19.63
C GLY A 37 -8.25 0.45 -18.29
N VAL A 38 -8.23 -0.45 -17.29
CA VAL A 38 -7.50 -0.29 -16.03
C VAL A 38 -6.43 -1.39 -15.95
N THR A 39 -5.19 -0.97 -15.90
CA THR A 39 -4.04 -1.86 -15.72
C THR A 39 -3.60 -1.79 -14.26
N ILE A 40 -3.56 -2.94 -13.59
CA ILE A 40 -3.07 -3.06 -12.22
C ILE A 40 -1.88 -4.01 -12.25
N THR A 41 -0.71 -3.50 -11.89
CA THR A 41 0.54 -4.23 -11.93
C THR A 41 1.12 -4.34 -10.52
N GLN A 42 1.38 -5.56 -10.07
CA GLN A 42 2.13 -5.79 -8.85
C GLN A 42 3.62 -5.70 -9.18
N THR A 43 4.22 -4.56 -8.91
CA THR A 43 5.65 -4.28 -9.19
C THR A 43 6.58 -4.77 -8.09
N SER A 44 6.03 -5.05 -6.92
CA SER A 44 6.77 -5.53 -5.74
C SER A 44 5.97 -6.60 -5.01
N SER A 45 6.66 -7.66 -4.56
CA SER A 45 6.10 -8.68 -3.66
C SER A 45 6.45 -8.42 -2.19
N ILE A 46 6.99 -7.23 -1.89
CA ILE A 46 7.32 -6.84 -0.51
C ILE A 46 6.00 -6.66 0.27
N PRO A 47 5.87 -7.29 1.45
CA PRO A 47 4.71 -7.11 2.32
C PRO A 47 4.36 -5.64 2.56
N GLY A 48 3.10 -5.30 2.34
CA GLY A 48 2.57 -3.95 2.51
C GLY A 48 2.86 -2.97 1.37
N ASP A 49 3.48 -3.40 0.26
CA ASP A 49 3.56 -2.57 -0.93
C ASP A 49 2.25 -2.59 -1.72
N ALA A 50 1.88 -1.43 -2.26
CA ALA A 50 0.68 -1.31 -3.07
C ALA A 50 0.98 -1.65 -4.53
N PRO A 51 0.06 -2.31 -5.25
CA PRO A 51 0.13 -2.39 -6.70
C PRO A 51 0.05 -0.99 -7.33
N ASP A 52 0.66 -0.83 -8.49
CA ASP A 52 0.48 0.33 -9.33
C ASP A 52 -0.80 0.20 -10.15
N ALA A 53 -1.54 1.29 -10.28
CA ALA A 53 -2.74 1.36 -11.09
C ALA A 53 -2.60 2.45 -12.17
N LEU A 54 -2.96 2.11 -13.39
CA LEU A 54 -3.03 3.03 -14.52
C LEU A 54 -4.42 2.96 -15.15
N VAL A 55 -5.00 4.11 -15.43
CA VAL A 55 -6.25 4.21 -16.18
C VAL A 55 -5.93 4.76 -17.56
N ARG A 56 -6.28 3.98 -18.60
CA ARG A 56 -5.98 4.28 -20.03
C ARG A 56 -4.48 4.37 -20.38
N GLY A 57 -3.61 3.76 -19.57
CA GLY A 57 -2.18 3.69 -19.81
C GLY A 57 -1.38 4.84 -19.20
N GLN A 58 -0.10 4.90 -19.54
CA GLN A 58 0.83 5.91 -19.04
C GLN A 58 0.73 7.18 -19.87
N ASN A 59 0.41 8.29 -19.24
CA ASN A 59 0.20 9.59 -19.91
C ASN A 59 1.42 10.52 -19.82
N SER A 60 2.39 10.21 -18.96
CA SER A 60 3.60 11.03 -18.77
C SER A 60 4.82 10.15 -18.52
N ILE A 61 5.96 10.59 -19.04
CA ILE A 61 7.26 9.94 -18.81
C ILE A 61 7.83 10.35 -17.44
N ASN A 62 7.65 11.61 -17.04
CA ASN A 62 8.30 12.18 -15.85
C ASN A 62 7.32 12.51 -14.70
N ALA A 63 6.01 12.55 -14.96
CA ALA A 63 5.02 12.83 -13.94
C ALA A 63 4.28 11.57 -13.50
N ASN A 64 3.68 11.63 -12.30
CA ASN A 64 2.85 10.54 -11.81
C ASN A 64 1.66 10.30 -12.75
N SER A 65 1.53 9.09 -13.27
CA SER A 65 0.43 8.65 -14.15
C SER A 65 -0.67 7.89 -13.40
N GLY A 66 -0.56 7.76 -12.08
CA GLY A 66 -1.57 7.11 -11.25
C GLY A 66 -2.90 7.86 -11.19
N PRO A 67 -4.02 7.15 -11.00
CA PRO A 67 -5.34 7.75 -10.89
C PRO A 67 -5.50 8.60 -9.62
N TYR A 68 -6.39 9.57 -9.68
CA TYR A 68 -6.78 10.37 -8.53
C TYR A 68 -7.74 9.56 -7.64
N ILE A 69 -7.45 9.44 -6.34
CA ILE A 69 -8.20 8.58 -5.44
C ILE A 69 -9.02 9.46 -4.50
N VAL A 70 -10.33 9.20 -4.48
CA VAL A 70 -11.31 9.90 -3.63
C VAL A 70 -12.06 8.87 -2.79
N VAL A 71 -12.10 9.08 -1.49
CA VAL A 71 -12.79 8.20 -0.52
C VAL A 71 -13.88 8.99 0.18
N ASP A 72 -15.12 8.56 0.05
CA ASP A 72 -16.31 9.22 0.61
C ASP A 72 -16.40 10.72 0.27
N GLY A 73 -15.93 11.09 -0.93
CA GLY A 73 -15.88 12.46 -1.40
C GLY A 73 -14.59 13.22 -1.04
N VAL A 74 -13.70 12.64 -0.23
CA VAL A 74 -12.45 13.29 0.20
C VAL A 74 -11.25 12.75 -0.60
N PRO A 75 -10.47 13.61 -1.26
CA PRO A 75 -9.31 13.20 -2.03
C PRO A 75 -8.12 12.82 -1.14
N ILE A 76 -7.88 11.52 -0.97
CA ILE A 76 -6.77 11.03 -0.16
C ILE A 76 -5.40 11.21 -0.84
N SER A 77 -5.36 11.28 -2.17
CA SER A 77 -4.10 11.53 -2.92
C SER A 77 -3.48 12.88 -2.58
N LYS A 78 -4.28 13.91 -2.33
CA LYS A 78 -3.80 15.24 -1.91
C LYS A 78 -3.16 15.20 -0.52
N SER A 79 -3.70 14.42 0.38
CA SER A 79 -3.18 14.28 1.75
C SER A 79 -1.99 13.34 1.85
N GLY A 80 -1.66 12.59 0.77
CA GLY A 80 -0.58 11.59 0.73
C GLY A 80 -1.02 10.23 1.24
N GLY A 81 -2.31 10.02 1.44
CA GLY A 81 -2.90 8.71 1.70
C GLY A 81 -2.79 7.78 0.48
N THR A 82 -2.85 6.51 0.74
CA THR A 82 -2.76 5.45 -0.27
C THR A 82 -3.92 4.46 -0.13
N LEU A 83 -4.12 3.62 -1.13
CA LEU A 83 -5.13 2.55 -1.05
C LEU A 83 -4.80 1.47 0.00
N ASN A 84 -3.57 1.42 0.50
CA ASN A 84 -3.21 0.56 1.63
C ASN A 84 -3.79 1.04 2.97
N ASP A 85 -4.26 2.28 3.04
CA ASP A 85 -4.91 2.84 4.23
C ASP A 85 -6.37 2.37 4.37
N ILE A 86 -6.90 1.69 3.35
CA ILE A 86 -8.29 1.28 3.31
C ILE A 86 -8.37 -0.24 3.37
N ASN A 87 -9.09 -0.76 4.37
CA ASN A 87 -9.40 -2.17 4.39
C ASN A 87 -10.44 -2.51 3.31
N PRO A 88 -10.19 -3.50 2.43
CA PRO A 88 -11.18 -3.95 1.45
C PRO A 88 -12.54 -4.32 2.07
N ASN A 89 -12.55 -4.84 3.30
CA ASN A 89 -13.75 -5.19 4.03
C ASN A 89 -14.63 -3.98 4.42
N ASP A 90 -14.09 -2.76 4.43
CA ASP A 90 -14.83 -1.54 4.73
C ASP A 90 -15.47 -0.89 3.50
N ILE A 91 -15.25 -1.44 2.31
CA ILE A 91 -15.73 -0.85 1.06
C ILE A 91 -17.12 -1.37 0.72
N GLU A 92 -18.02 -0.47 0.36
CA GLU A 92 -19.34 -0.78 -0.21
C GLU A 92 -19.28 -0.86 -1.73
N SER A 93 -18.61 0.13 -2.38
CA SER A 93 -18.42 0.15 -3.84
C SER A 93 -17.16 0.92 -4.23
N MET A 94 -16.61 0.57 -5.39
CA MET A 94 -15.57 1.31 -6.07
C MET A 94 -16.02 1.64 -7.48
N GLU A 95 -15.89 2.88 -7.87
CA GLU A 95 -16.21 3.36 -9.22
C GLU A 95 -14.95 3.95 -9.85
N ILE A 96 -14.71 3.58 -11.10
CA ILE A 96 -13.56 4.05 -11.87
C ILE A 96 -14.06 4.92 -13.01
N LEU A 97 -13.80 6.22 -12.88
CA LEU A 97 -14.14 7.24 -13.89
C LEU A 97 -12.99 7.33 -14.87
N LYS A 98 -13.27 7.04 -16.13
CA LYS A 98 -12.24 6.99 -17.17
C LYS A 98 -12.32 8.14 -18.16
N ASP A 99 -13.52 8.69 -18.37
CA ASP A 99 -13.75 9.74 -19.37
C ASP A 99 -13.65 11.16 -18.79
N ALA A 100 -13.23 12.09 -19.62
CA ALA A 100 -13.09 13.50 -19.24
C ALA A 100 -14.40 14.10 -18.71
N SER A 101 -15.56 13.73 -19.28
CA SER A 101 -16.87 14.18 -18.81
C SER A 101 -17.16 13.73 -17.38
N ALA A 102 -16.84 12.46 -17.04
CA ALA A 102 -17.03 11.90 -15.72
C ALA A 102 -16.02 12.45 -14.68
N THR A 103 -14.83 12.86 -15.13
CA THR A 103 -13.77 13.39 -14.25
C THR A 103 -13.74 14.92 -14.17
N ALA A 104 -14.60 15.61 -14.92
CA ALA A 104 -14.61 17.08 -15.04
C ALA A 104 -14.66 17.83 -13.70
N ILE A 105 -15.43 17.33 -12.73
CA ILE A 105 -15.54 17.91 -11.39
C ILE A 105 -14.21 17.89 -10.60
N TYR A 106 -13.24 17.05 -11.00
CA TYR A 106 -11.91 16.95 -10.37
C TYR A 106 -10.85 17.79 -11.12
N GLY A 107 -11.24 18.49 -12.20
CA GLY A 107 -10.37 19.35 -12.99
C GLY A 107 -9.12 18.60 -13.48
N THR A 108 -7.95 19.24 -13.38
CA THR A 108 -6.66 18.69 -13.82
C THR A 108 -6.23 17.43 -13.04
N ASN A 109 -6.71 17.27 -11.80
CA ASN A 109 -6.41 16.07 -11.00
C ASN A 109 -7.06 14.81 -11.57
N GLY A 110 -8.18 14.97 -12.32
CA GLY A 110 -8.86 13.85 -12.98
C GLY A 110 -8.27 13.41 -14.32
N ALA A 111 -7.19 14.03 -14.80
CA ALA A 111 -6.61 13.77 -16.13
C ALA A 111 -6.16 12.30 -16.32
N ASN A 112 -5.68 11.65 -15.26
CA ASN A 112 -5.26 10.25 -15.25
C ASN A 112 -6.36 9.27 -14.81
N GLY A 113 -7.64 9.71 -14.86
CA GLY A 113 -8.76 8.96 -14.31
C GLY A 113 -8.94 9.16 -12.81
N VAL A 114 -10.11 8.79 -12.31
CA VAL A 114 -10.47 8.93 -10.89
C VAL A 114 -11.00 7.60 -10.37
N ILE A 115 -10.53 7.19 -9.21
CA ILE A 115 -11.06 6.06 -8.44
C ILE A 115 -11.87 6.63 -7.28
N LEU A 116 -13.18 6.41 -7.32
CA LEU A 116 -14.11 6.76 -6.25
C LEU A 116 -14.34 5.53 -5.37
N ILE A 117 -14.11 5.66 -4.10
CA ILE A 117 -14.37 4.62 -3.12
C ILE A 117 -15.47 5.10 -2.17
N THR A 118 -16.53 4.32 -2.09
CA THR A 118 -17.58 4.52 -1.10
C THR A 118 -17.41 3.47 -0.01
N THR A 119 -17.25 3.91 1.23
CA THR A 119 -17.13 3.01 2.37
C THR A 119 -18.50 2.67 2.96
N LYS A 120 -18.55 1.55 3.69
CA LYS A 120 -19.76 1.06 4.35
C LYS A 120 -20.27 2.09 5.35
N ARG A 121 -21.59 2.25 5.38
CA ARG A 121 -22.31 3.12 6.31
C ARG A 121 -23.30 2.34 7.14
N GLY A 122 -23.72 2.92 8.25
CA GLY A 122 -24.80 2.36 9.06
C GLY A 122 -26.12 2.35 8.30
N THR A 123 -26.96 1.39 8.62
CA THR A 123 -28.34 1.29 8.16
C THR A 123 -29.29 1.38 9.35
N SER A 124 -30.49 1.94 9.15
CA SER A 124 -31.50 1.96 10.21
C SER A 124 -31.86 0.54 10.65
N GLY A 125 -31.98 0.32 11.95
CA GLY A 125 -32.28 -0.97 12.52
C GLY A 125 -31.33 -1.38 13.64
N LYS A 126 -31.50 -2.61 14.12
CA LYS A 126 -30.68 -3.18 15.21
C LYS A 126 -29.19 -3.24 14.81
N PRO A 127 -28.27 -3.03 15.74
CA PRO A 127 -26.85 -3.18 15.48
C PRO A 127 -26.52 -4.57 14.93
N THR A 128 -25.74 -4.60 13.86
CA THR A 128 -25.21 -5.83 13.26
C THR A 128 -23.70 -5.85 13.44
N ILE A 129 -23.21 -6.88 14.13
CA ILE A 129 -21.77 -7.14 14.26
C ILE A 129 -21.35 -8.13 13.18
N ARG A 130 -20.24 -7.86 12.50
CA ARG A 130 -19.65 -8.74 11.51
C ARG A 130 -18.16 -8.95 11.83
N TYR A 131 -17.74 -10.18 11.65
CA TYR A 131 -16.33 -10.56 11.67
C TYR A 131 -15.96 -11.17 10.33
N ASN A 132 -14.87 -10.68 9.75
CA ASN A 132 -14.23 -11.28 8.59
C ASN A 132 -12.79 -11.56 8.95
N GLY A 133 -12.29 -12.74 8.59
CA GLY A 133 -10.91 -13.08 8.82
C GLY A 133 -10.43 -14.13 7.83
N TYR A 134 -9.15 -14.10 7.54
CA TYR A 134 -8.50 -15.15 6.78
C TYR A 134 -7.10 -15.40 7.31
N PHE A 135 -6.61 -16.60 7.04
CA PHE A 135 -5.24 -17.03 7.27
C PHE A 135 -4.73 -17.68 5.99
N GLY A 136 -3.50 -17.37 5.62
CA GLY A 136 -2.87 -17.92 4.42
C GLY A 136 -1.39 -18.20 4.65
N VAL A 137 -0.87 -19.10 3.82
CA VAL A 137 0.55 -19.44 3.75
C VAL A 137 1.07 -18.99 2.40
N GLU A 138 2.22 -18.37 2.39
CA GLU A 138 2.87 -17.86 1.18
C GLU A 138 4.18 -18.61 0.95
N ASP A 139 4.48 -18.96 -0.30
CA ASP A 139 5.73 -19.54 -0.72
C ASP A 139 6.11 -19.01 -2.11
N PHE A 140 7.33 -19.26 -2.54
CA PHE A 140 7.76 -18.93 -3.89
C PHE A 140 6.95 -19.74 -4.91
N SER A 141 6.38 -19.06 -5.89
CA SER A 141 5.73 -19.72 -7.03
C SER A 141 6.75 -20.43 -7.92
N HIS A 142 7.96 -19.91 -7.98
CA HIS A 142 9.10 -20.45 -8.69
C HIS A 142 10.39 -19.96 -8.04
N LYS A 143 11.32 -20.87 -7.77
CA LYS A 143 12.70 -20.53 -7.38
C LYS A 143 13.57 -20.74 -8.61
N LEU A 144 14.50 -19.83 -8.85
CA LEU A 144 15.54 -20.03 -9.88
C LEU A 144 16.49 -21.12 -9.37
N ASP A 145 16.91 -21.99 -10.27
CA ASP A 145 17.96 -22.97 -9.99
C ASP A 145 19.33 -22.27 -10.12
N PHE A 146 19.99 -22.10 -8.99
CA PHE A 146 21.35 -21.54 -8.96
C PHE A 146 22.38 -22.66 -9.09
N CYS A 147 23.57 -22.30 -9.56
CA CYS A 147 24.66 -23.26 -9.69
C CYS A 147 25.05 -23.80 -8.33
N ASP A 148 25.17 -25.13 -8.20
CA ASP A 148 25.82 -25.80 -7.08
C ASP A 148 27.36 -25.63 -7.17
N GLY A 149 28.08 -26.06 -6.16
CA GLY A 149 29.54 -25.92 -6.10
C GLY A 149 30.26 -26.66 -7.20
N SER A 150 29.74 -27.81 -7.65
CA SER A 150 30.34 -28.60 -8.75
C SER A 150 30.19 -27.87 -10.08
N GLN A 151 29.02 -27.30 -10.34
CA GLN A 151 28.73 -26.54 -11.57
C GLN A 151 29.54 -25.24 -11.64
N ILE A 152 29.68 -24.51 -10.53
CA ILE A 152 30.53 -23.32 -10.46
C ILE A 152 32.01 -23.72 -10.71
N THR A 153 32.50 -24.76 -10.08
CA THR A 153 33.87 -25.25 -10.30
C THR A 153 34.09 -25.63 -11.77
N GLN A 154 33.14 -26.29 -12.41
CA GLN A 154 33.23 -26.65 -13.82
C GLN A 154 33.23 -25.40 -14.70
N ARG A 155 32.34 -24.42 -14.42
CA ARG A 155 32.30 -23.15 -15.14
C ARG A 155 33.63 -22.40 -15.10
N TYR A 156 34.30 -22.39 -13.96
CA TYR A 156 35.61 -21.75 -13.86
C TYR A 156 36.68 -22.49 -14.65
N ARG A 157 36.70 -23.84 -14.60
CA ARG A 157 37.64 -24.65 -15.41
C ARG A 157 37.41 -24.42 -16.90
N ASP A 158 36.20 -24.37 -17.34
CA ASP A 158 35.86 -24.12 -18.75
C ASP A 158 36.30 -22.72 -19.16
N TYR A 159 36.06 -21.72 -18.33
CA TYR A 159 36.50 -20.34 -18.59
C TYR A 159 38.02 -20.25 -18.72
N VAL A 160 38.77 -20.79 -17.77
CA VAL A 160 40.28 -20.81 -17.79
C VAL A 160 40.81 -21.56 -19.00
N SER A 161 40.16 -22.66 -19.38
CA SER A 161 40.57 -23.43 -20.56
C SER A 161 40.41 -22.65 -21.88
N GLN A 162 39.41 -21.80 -21.95
CA GLN A 162 39.11 -20.95 -23.11
C GLN A 162 39.89 -19.63 -23.12
N ASN A 163 40.39 -19.21 -21.96
CA ASN A 163 41.12 -17.94 -21.78
C ASN A 163 42.47 -18.20 -21.09
N PRO A 164 43.41 -18.89 -21.75
CA PRO A 164 44.69 -19.21 -21.12
C PRO A 164 45.50 -17.92 -20.89
N GLY A 165 45.90 -17.72 -19.63
CA GLY A 165 46.61 -16.51 -19.17
C GLY A 165 45.79 -15.56 -18.30
N GLU A 166 44.46 -15.77 -18.19
CA GLU A 166 43.62 -15.08 -17.25
C GLU A 166 43.85 -15.62 -15.83
N THR A 167 44.38 -14.79 -14.93
CA THR A 167 44.69 -15.16 -13.54
C THR A 167 43.54 -14.90 -12.59
N MET A 168 42.66 -13.96 -12.93
CA MET A 168 41.55 -13.52 -12.08
C MET A 168 40.61 -14.66 -11.67
N TYR A 169 40.32 -15.56 -12.58
CA TYR A 169 39.41 -16.71 -12.29
C TYR A 169 40.12 -17.92 -11.68
N ASN A 170 41.44 -18.00 -11.83
CA ASN A 170 42.23 -19.02 -11.13
C ASN A 170 42.28 -18.77 -9.62
N ASP A 171 42.26 -17.50 -9.20
CA ASP A 171 42.30 -17.13 -7.80
C ASP A 171 40.94 -17.12 -7.13
N TYR A 172 39.85 -17.09 -7.91
CA TYR A 172 38.49 -17.03 -7.38
C TYR A 172 38.07 -18.30 -6.62
N VAL A 173 38.42 -19.47 -7.13
CA VAL A 173 38.17 -20.75 -6.44
C VAL A 173 39.22 -21.03 -5.36
N LYS A 174 40.25 -20.20 -5.28
CA LYS A 174 41.38 -20.35 -4.32
C LYS A 174 41.34 -19.39 -3.15
N ASN A 175 40.24 -18.57 -3.01
CA ASN A 175 40.16 -17.78 -1.79
C ASN A 175 40.09 -18.72 -0.59
N ALA A 176 40.64 -18.30 0.54
CA ALA A 176 40.89 -19.19 1.69
C ALA A 176 39.57 -19.86 2.17
N TYR A 177 38.45 -19.14 2.20
CA TYR A 177 37.18 -19.65 2.68
C TYR A 177 36.53 -20.65 1.71
N GLU A 178 36.52 -20.32 0.42
CA GLU A 178 35.95 -21.20 -0.60
C GLU A 178 36.78 -22.49 -0.77
N ALA A 179 38.09 -22.38 -0.75
CA ALA A 179 38.98 -23.53 -0.82
C ALA A 179 38.82 -24.47 0.39
N GLU A 180 38.70 -23.90 1.59
CA GLU A 180 38.46 -24.67 2.81
C GLU A 180 37.08 -25.36 2.76
N ASN A 181 36.01 -24.65 2.44
CA ASN A 181 34.69 -25.22 2.35
C ASN A 181 34.60 -26.30 1.26
N GLN A 182 35.19 -26.05 0.10
CA GLN A 182 35.27 -27.05 -0.96
C GLN A 182 36.03 -28.30 -0.53
N ALA A 183 37.16 -28.16 0.16
CA ALA A 183 37.95 -29.30 0.67
C ALA A 183 37.17 -30.10 1.73
N ASN A 184 36.34 -29.41 2.50
CA ASN A 184 35.52 -30.03 3.55
C ASN A 184 34.15 -30.52 3.04
N GLY A 185 33.82 -30.33 1.75
CA GLY A 185 32.53 -30.68 1.17
C GLY A 185 31.37 -29.86 1.70
N ILE A 186 31.62 -28.63 2.15
CA ILE A 186 30.59 -27.69 2.66
C ILE A 186 30.08 -26.83 1.51
N GLU A 187 28.80 -26.94 1.23
CA GLU A 187 28.09 -26.08 0.29
C GLU A 187 26.92 -25.39 1.01
N ASN A 188 26.74 -24.10 0.75
CA ASN A 188 25.67 -23.29 1.32
C ASN A 188 24.62 -22.95 0.26
N ASP A 189 23.35 -23.27 0.52
CA ASP A 189 22.23 -22.76 -0.24
C ASP A 189 21.84 -21.39 0.33
N TRP A 190 22.35 -20.34 -0.29
CA TRP A 190 22.12 -18.96 0.12
C TRP A 190 20.67 -18.51 -0.08
N ILE A 191 19.99 -19.06 -1.08
CA ILE A 191 18.58 -18.73 -1.35
C ILE A 191 17.68 -19.33 -0.28
N ASP A 192 17.94 -20.58 0.10
CA ASP A 192 17.20 -21.19 1.22
C ASP A 192 17.52 -20.49 2.55
N ALA A 193 18.79 -20.15 2.77
CA ALA A 193 19.22 -19.44 3.98
C ALA A 193 18.49 -18.10 4.18
N VAL A 194 18.18 -17.33 3.12
CA VAL A 194 17.44 -16.06 3.20
C VAL A 194 15.93 -16.22 3.11
N SER A 195 15.45 -17.41 2.77
CA SER A 195 14.05 -17.72 2.55
C SER A 195 13.35 -18.23 3.81
N GLN A 196 12.06 -18.14 3.84
CA GLN A 196 11.17 -18.72 4.83
C GLN A 196 9.76 -18.90 4.27
N THR A 197 8.96 -19.75 4.88
CA THR A 197 7.52 -19.79 4.61
C THR A 197 6.88 -18.51 5.13
N GLY A 198 6.19 -17.80 4.25
CA GLY A 198 5.43 -16.61 4.57
C GLY A 198 4.08 -16.95 5.20
N ILE A 199 3.58 -16.06 6.03
CA ILE A 199 2.28 -16.21 6.71
C ILE A 199 1.54 -14.90 6.60
N ILE A 200 0.27 -14.96 6.20
CA ILE A 200 -0.62 -13.82 6.16
C ILE A 200 -1.86 -14.09 7.00
N GLN A 201 -2.28 -13.09 7.76
CA GLN A 201 -3.54 -13.12 8.50
C GLN A 201 -4.17 -11.73 8.52
N ASP A 202 -5.50 -11.70 8.44
CA ASP A 202 -6.29 -10.48 8.51
C ASP A 202 -7.53 -10.75 9.37
N HIS A 203 -7.84 -9.80 10.26
CA HIS A 203 -8.97 -9.89 11.19
C HIS A 203 -9.68 -8.54 11.22
N ASN A 204 -10.89 -8.49 10.68
CA ASN A 204 -11.73 -7.32 10.65
C ASN A 204 -13.00 -7.55 11.47
N VAL A 205 -13.27 -6.65 12.42
CA VAL A 205 -14.52 -6.61 13.17
C VAL A 205 -15.23 -5.30 12.87
N SER A 206 -16.51 -5.35 12.55
CA SER A 206 -17.30 -4.16 12.32
C SER A 206 -18.66 -4.22 12.99
N ILE A 207 -19.16 -3.07 13.39
CA ILE A 207 -20.50 -2.87 13.91
C ILE A 207 -21.18 -1.74 13.13
N GLY A 208 -22.38 -2.00 12.64
CA GLY A 208 -23.20 -1.01 11.95
C GLY A 208 -24.65 -1.10 12.39
N GLY A 209 -25.27 0.06 12.49
CA GLY A 209 -26.65 0.17 12.91
C GLY A 209 -27.14 1.61 12.86
N GLY A 210 -28.33 1.86 13.40
CA GLY A 210 -28.84 3.23 13.50
C GLY A 210 -30.33 3.29 13.83
N ALA A 211 -30.75 4.48 14.19
CA ALA A 211 -32.12 4.91 14.28
C ALA A 211 -32.47 5.82 13.09
N ASP A 212 -33.67 6.37 13.04
CA ASP A 212 -34.12 7.22 11.92
C ASP A 212 -33.27 8.46 11.74
N ASN A 213 -32.74 9.02 12.83
CA ASN A 213 -31.98 10.24 12.84
C ASN A 213 -30.46 10.04 12.95
N VAL A 214 -29.96 8.84 13.29
CA VAL A 214 -28.53 8.55 13.45
C VAL A 214 -28.20 7.20 12.84
N LYS A 215 -27.19 7.13 11.99
CA LYS A 215 -26.62 5.90 11.44
C LYS A 215 -25.13 5.87 11.73
N TYR A 216 -24.62 4.72 12.11
CA TYR A 216 -23.21 4.57 12.42
C TYR A 216 -22.64 3.26 11.86
N TYR A 217 -21.38 3.33 11.48
CA TYR A 217 -20.54 2.18 11.14
C TYR A 217 -19.17 2.38 11.76
N VAL A 218 -18.71 1.41 12.52
CA VAL A 218 -17.36 1.40 13.11
C VAL A 218 -16.72 0.08 12.77
N SER A 219 -15.48 0.10 12.35
CA SER A 219 -14.68 -1.09 12.11
C SER A 219 -13.28 -0.97 12.74
N ALA A 220 -12.74 -2.11 13.12
CA ALA A 220 -11.36 -2.28 13.54
C ALA A 220 -10.74 -3.44 12.76
N ASP A 221 -9.49 -3.27 12.34
CA ASP A 221 -8.76 -4.24 11.53
C ASP A 221 -7.35 -4.45 12.07
N TYR A 222 -6.93 -5.70 12.03
CA TYR A 222 -5.54 -6.12 12.23
C TYR A 222 -5.12 -7.02 11.09
N MET A 223 -4.07 -6.63 10.38
CA MET A 223 -3.44 -7.41 9.34
C MET A 223 -1.96 -7.62 9.68
N SER A 224 -1.46 -8.83 9.49
CA SER A 224 -0.05 -9.19 9.60
C SER A 224 0.37 -10.07 8.44
N GLN A 225 1.45 -9.70 7.77
CA GLN A 225 2.06 -10.47 6.70
C GLN A 225 3.55 -10.63 6.99
N LYS A 226 4.00 -11.88 7.08
CA LYS A 226 5.39 -12.28 7.11
C LYS A 226 5.74 -12.79 5.72
N GLY A 227 6.63 -12.12 5.03
CA GLY A 227 6.99 -12.44 3.65
C GLY A 227 7.85 -13.71 3.52
N VAL A 228 8.03 -14.16 2.29
CA VAL A 228 8.84 -15.34 1.94
C VAL A 228 10.35 -15.09 2.11
N LEU A 229 10.79 -13.86 2.24
CA LEU A 229 12.15 -13.49 2.59
C LEU A 229 12.23 -13.09 4.07
N LYS A 230 13.28 -13.52 4.77
CA LYS A 230 13.50 -13.23 6.18
C LYS A 230 13.58 -11.71 6.44
N GLY A 231 12.87 -11.25 7.47
CA GLY A 231 12.84 -9.83 7.86
C GLY A 231 11.88 -8.94 7.06
N PHE A 232 11.26 -9.46 6.00
CA PHE A 232 10.22 -8.73 5.26
C PHE A 232 8.87 -8.94 5.93
N ASN A 233 8.57 -8.10 6.92
CA ASN A 233 7.33 -8.16 7.70
C ASN A 233 6.52 -6.88 7.52
N TYR A 234 5.21 -7.01 7.62
CA TYR A 234 4.28 -5.90 7.59
C TYR A 234 3.13 -6.14 8.57
N LYS A 235 2.79 -5.10 9.34
CA LYS A 235 1.59 -5.09 10.19
C LYS A 235 0.82 -3.81 9.94
N ARG A 236 -0.50 -3.95 9.85
CA ARG A 236 -1.43 -2.84 9.74
C ARG A 236 -2.47 -2.95 10.86
N TYR A 237 -2.72 -1.82 11.50
CA TYR A 237 -3.83 -1.65 12.43
C TYR A 237 -4.66 -0.51 11.90
N SER A 238 -5.97 -0.68 11.77
CA SER A 238 -6.83 0.40 11.35
C SER A 238 -8.13 0.45 12.15
N ILE A 239 -8.63 1.67 12.33
CA ILE A 239 -9.96 1.95 12.89
C ILE A 239 -10.63 2.93 11.94
N ARG A 240 -11.88 2.65 11.58
CA ARG A 240 -12.74 3.52 10.77
C ARG A 240 -14.01 3.83 11.50
N THR A 241 -14.49 5.05 11.37
CA THR A 241 -15.76 5.52 11.96
C THR A 241 -16.51 6.35 10.94
N ASN A 242 -17.72 5.94 10.58
CA ASN A 242 -18.66 6.67 9.74
C ASN A 242 -19.94 6.91 10.57
N ILE A 243 -20.30 8.16 10.75
CA ILE A 243 -21.52 8.55 11.47
C ILE A 243 -22.25 9.59 10.61
N ASP A 244 -23.54 9.35 10.39
CA ASP A 244 -24.44 10.25 9.69
C ASP A 244 -25.60 10.57 10.63
N MET A 245 -25.92 11.85 10.84
CA MET A 245 -26.98 12.31 11.72
C MET A 245 -27.84 13.36 11.03
N SER A 246 -29.14 13.13 11.00
CA SER A 246 -30.14 14.13 10.64
C SER A 246 -30.46 14.97 11.87
N VAL A 247 -29.91 16.19 11.93
CA VAL A 247 -30.12 17.14 13.04
C VAL A 247 -31.55 17.71 12.97
N THR A 248 -31.97 18.00 11.76
CA THR A 248 -33.33 18.46 11.41
C THR A 248 -33.75 17.78 10.11
N ASP A 249 -34.98 18.02 9.65
CA ASP A 249 -35.45 17.50 8.36
C ASP A 249 -34.67 18.07 7.16
N TYR A 250 -34.09 19.27 7.31
CA TYR A 250 -33.34 19.98 6.28
C TYR A 250 -31.81 19.94 6.49
N MET A 251 -31.30 19.48 7.65
CA MET A 251 -29.86 19.52 7.96
C MET A 251 -29.35 18.14 8.37
N LYS A 252 -28.31 17.69 7.67
CA LYS A 252 -27.53 16.50 8.02
C LYS A 252 -26.10 16.89 8.34
N VAL A 253 -25.52 16.21 9.32
CA VAL A 253 -24.10 16.29 9.66
C VAL A 253 -23.53 14.90 9.76
N GLY A 254 -22.24 14.77 9.57
CA GLY A 254 -21.60 13.48 9.74
C GLY A 254 -20.09 13.54 9.74
N THR A 255 -19.47 12.38 9.97
CA THR A 255 -18.03 12.18 9.90
C THR A 255 -17.72 10.87 9.19
N ASN A 256 -16.59 10.87 8.46
CA ASN A 256 -15.96 9.70 7.90
C ASN A 256 -14.46 9.77 8.20
N SER A 257 -14.06 9.17 9.29
CA SER A 257 -12.71 9.29 9.83
C SER A 257 -12.06 7.93 9.94
N TYR A 258 -10.73 7.90 9.77
CA TYR A 258 -9.95 6.69 9.98
C TYR A 258 -8.56 6.98 10.56
N ILE A 259 -8.04 6.00 11.26
CA ILE A 259 -6.67 5.97 11.76
C ILE A 259 -6.07 4.65 11.31
N VAL A 260 -4.91 4.72 10.66
CA VAL A 260 -4.16 3.54 10.22
C VAL A 260 -2.72 3.65 10.68
N SER A 261 -2.18 2.55 11.19
CA SER A 261 -0.77 2.40 11.53
C SER A 261 -0.15 1.32 10.66
N HIS A 262 0.94 1.65 10.02
CA HIS A 262 1.78 0.74 9.25
C HIS A 262 3.09 0.52 9.98
N ASN A 263 3.44 -0.74 10.19
CA ASN A 263 4.71 -1.13 10.80
C ASN A 263 5.44 -2.10 9.89
N ARG A 264 6.69 -1.76 9.55
CA ARG A 264 7.62 -2.57 8.76
C ARG A 264 8.96 -2.70 9.48
N ASP A 265 8.96 -2.69 10.81
CA ASP A 265 10.16 -2.81 11.64
C ASP A 265 10.89 -4.13 11.37
N GLY A 266 12.19 -4.12 11.62
CA GLY A 266 13.07 -5.27 11.53
C GLY A 266 14.06 -5.21 10.37
N GLY A 267 15.21 -5.82 10.61
CA GLY A 267 16.26 -5.99 9.62
C GLY A 267 15.85 -7.03 8.56
N ARG A 268 16.30 -6.81 7.33
CA ARG A 268 15.92 -7.59 6.15
C ARG A 268 17.13 -8.23 5.52
N VAL A 269 16.97 -9.44 5.03
CA VAL A 269 17.99 -10.07 4.19
C VAL A 269 18.21 -9.28 2.91
N ASN A 270 19.42 -9.39 2.35
CA ASN A 270 19.73 -8.86 1.05
C ASN A 270 19.66 -9.98 0.00
N PHE A 271 18.51 -10.09 -0.68
CA PHE A 271 18.28 -11.15 -1.65
C PHE A 271 19.23 -11.07 -2.84
N LEU A 272 19.51 -9.87 -3.35
CA LEU A 272 20.47 -9.68 -4.45
C LEU A 272 21.86 -10.18 -4.12
N MET A 273 22.30 -9.99 -2.88
CA MET A 273 23.59 -10.54 -2.42
C MET A 273 23.55 -12.07 -2.31
N ALA A 274 22.42 -12.63 -1.90
CA ALA A 274 22.26 -14.09 -1.82
C ALA A 274 22.37 -14.74 -3.20
N GLU A 275 21.78 -14.12 -4.24
CA GLU A 275 21.88 -14.59 -5.63
C GLU A 275 23.32 -14.56 -6.18
N ALA A 276 24.15 -13.65 -5.67
CA ALA A 276 25.50 -13.46 -6.14
C ALA A 276 26.56 -14.27 -5.33
N MET A 277 26.15 -14.93 -4.24
CA MET A 277 27.08 -15.68 -3.39
C MET A 277 27.54 -16.99 -4.02
N SER A 278 28.81 -17.29 -3.85
CA SER A 278 29.32 -18.63 -4.15
C SER A 278 28.74 -19.66 -3.17
N PRO A 279 28.36 -20.86 -3.61
CA PRO A 279 27.97 -21.96 -2.72
C PRO A 279 29.06 -22.32 -1.70
N TYR A 280 30.33 -22.08 -2.01
CA TYR A 280 31.45 -22.32 -1.10
C TYR A 280 31.76 -21.13 -0.18
N ALA A 281 31.07 -20.00 -0.31
CA ALA A 281 31.29 -18.84 0.55
C ALA A 281 30.99 -19.15 2.01
N LYS A 282 31.78 -18.59 2.94
CA LYS A 282 31.69 -18.85 4.38
C LYS A 282 30.48 -18.12 4.99
N MET A 283 29.51 -18.87 5.52
CA MET A 283 28.29 -18.27 6.07
C MET A 283 28.49 -17.78 7.52
N TYR A 284 29.18 -18.55 8.34
CA TYR A 284 29.35 -18.27 9.76
C TYR A 284 30.82 -18.29 10.17
N GLU A 285 31.17 -17.50 11.18
CA GLU A 285 32.42 -17.58 11.89
C GLU A 285 32.39 -18.74 12.91
N GLU A 286 33.55 -19.06 13.51
CA GLU A 286 33.66 -20.14 14.50
C GLU A 286 32.79 -19.94 15.77
N ASP A 287 32.53 -18.67 16.10
CA ASP A 287 31.69 -18.28 17.23
C ASP A 287 30.18 -18.28 16.91
N GLY A 288 29.81 -18.65 15.69
CA GLY A 288 28.43 -18.70 15.21
C GLY A 288 27.88 -17.34 14.73
N SER A 289 28.68 -16.28 14.75
CA SER A 289 28.29 -15.01 14.13
C SER A 289 28.35 -15.11 12.60
N TYR A 290 27.67 -14.19 11.90
CA TYR A 290 27.74 -14.15 10.44
C TYR A 290 29.12 -13.67 9.98
N CYS A 291 29.75 -14.40 9.04
CA CYS A 291 30.95 -13.93 8.36
C CYS A 291 30.61 -12.69 7.52
N ILE A 292 31.25 -11.55 7.81
CA ILE A 292 30.90 -10.26 7.15
C ILE A 292 31.18 -10.31 5.65
N ASN A 293 32.35 -10.86 5.27
CA ASN A 293 32.79 -11.01 3.88
C ASN A 293 32.91 -12.49 3.52
N PRO A 294 31.80 -13.16 3.16
CA PRO A 294 31.78 -14.61 2.91
C PRO A 294 32.75 -15.06 1.81
N MET A 295 33.08 -14.18 0.89
CA MET A 295 33.98 -14.42 -0.24
C MET A 295 35.37 -13.82 -0.01
N TYR A 296 35.82 -13.74 1.24
CA TYR A 296 37.15 -13.32 1.70
C TYR A 296 37.63 -11.98 1.18
N SER A 297 38.24 -11.94 0.01
CA SER A 297 38.84 -10.73 -0.60
C SER A 297 37.79 -9.85 -1.29
N GLU A 298 36.62 -10.39 -1.60
CA GLU A 298 35.55 -9.69 -2.31
C GLU A 298 34.68 -8.90 -1.33
N THR A 299 35.21 -7.75 -0.87
CA THR A 299 34.56 -6.92 0.18
C THR A 299 33.26 -6.27 -0.24
N LEU A 300 32.91 -6.26 -1.53
CA LEU A 300 31.63 -5.80 -2.05
C LEU A 300 30.49 -6.79 -1.76
N PHE A 301 30.83 -8.08 -1.57
CA PHE A 301 29.86 -9.13 -1.27
C PHE A 301 29.79 -9.36 0.23
N THR A 302 28.85 -8.68 0.86
CA THR A 302 28.58 -8.85 2.29
C THR A 302 27.55 -9.96 2.54
N ASN A 303 27.61 -10.57 3.71
CA ASN A 303 26.69 -11.64 4.08
C ASN A 303 25.22 -11.18 3.99
N PRO A 304 24.40 -11.83 3.16
CA PRO A 304 23.00 -11.43 2.95
C PRO A 304 22.13 -11.51 4.21
N LEU A 305 22.55 -12.31 5.21
CA LEU A 305 21.80 -12.52 6.46
C LEU A 305 22.16 -11.50 7.55
N MET A 306 23.30 -10.81 7.46
CA MET A 306 23.81 -10.00 8.57
C MET A 306 22.87 -8.86 8.97
N TRP A 307 22.11 -8.29 8.02
CA TRP A 307 21.15 -7.22 8.29
C TRP A 307 19.97 -7.67 9.16
N THR A 308 19.72 -8.98 9.27
CA THR A 308 18.67 -9.51 10.17
C THR A 308 19.00 -9.31 11.66
N THR A 309 20.27 -9.03 11.98
CA THR A 309 20.71 -8.69 13.35
C THR A 309 20.41 -7.25 13.74
N THR A 310 20.04 -6.42 12.78
CA THR A 310 19.64 -5.03 13.01
C THR A 310 18.14 -4.93 13.30
N ASN A 311 17.72 -3.83 13.92
CA ASN A 311 16.30 -3.60 14.21
C ASN A 311 15.87 -2.18 13.78
N PRO A 312 15.89 -1.87 12.48
CA PRO A 312 15.41 -0.59 12.00
C PRO A 312 13.91 -0.44 12.26
N GLU A 313 13.51 0.74 12.73
CA GLU A 313 12.11 1.10 12.83
C GLU A 313 11.64 1.75 11.53
N ARG A 314 10.51 1.27 10.99
CA ARG A 314 9.85 1.82 9.80
C ARG A 314 8.37 1.89 10.05
N ARG A 315 7.93 2.99 10.68
CA ARG A 315 6.55 3.19 11.12
C ARG A 315 5.93 4.40 10.44
N GLN A 316 4.68 4.26 10.05
CA GLN A 316 3.88 5.34 9.51
C GLN A 316 2.49 5.29 10.13
N TRP A 317 1.97 6.45 10.49
CA TRP A 317 0.57 6.62 10.86
C TRP A 317 -0.13 7.44 9.81
N ASN A 318 -1.42 7.18 9.63
CA ASN A 318 -2.28 7.95 8.76
C ASN A 318 -3.57 8.25 9.53
N ILE A 319 -3.69 9.46 10.03
CA ILE A 319 -4.84 9.95 10.79
C ILE A 319 -5.60 10.87 9.88
N ASN A 320 -6.85 10.51 9.56
CA ASN A 320 -7.71 11.27 8.67
C ASN A 320 -9.05 11.52 9.36
N ILE A 321 -9.35 12.79 9.59
CA ILE A 321 -10.58 13.23 10.26
C ILE A 321 -11.34 14.13 9.30
N ASN A 322 -12.52 13.68 8.88
CA ASN A 322 -13.39 14.44 7.98
C ASN A 322 -14.76 14.60 8.63
N GLY A 323 -15.31 15.79 8.47
CA GLY A 323 -16.65 16.12 8.85
C GLY A 323 -17.40 16.79 7.70
N TYR A 324 -18.70 16.62 7.65
CA TYR A 324 -19.53 17.33 6.67
C TYR A 324 -20.82 17.84 7.29
N ALA A 325 -21.34 18.89 6.69
CA ALA A 325 -22.69 19.39 6.92
C ALA A 325 -23.40 19.58 5.58
N GLU A 326 -24.64 19.11 5.47
CA GLU A 326 -25.46 19.20 4.27
C GLU A 326 -26.78 19.86 4.61
N ILE A 327 -27.18 20.85 3.82
CA ILE A 327 -28.44 21.59 3.96
C ILE A 327 -29.26 21.38 2.70
N ASP A 328 -30.49 20.92 2.86
CA ASP A 328 -31.52 20.81 1.83
C ASP A 328 -32.43 22.05 1.93
N PHE A 329 -32.22 23.02 1.03
CA PHE A 329 -32.94 24.28 1.05
C PHE A 329 -34.44 24.13 0.69
N GLU A 330 -34.81 23.09 -0.07
CA GLU A 330 -36.22 22.82 -0.37
C GLU A 330 -37.06 22.65 0.90
N LYS A 331 -36.50 21.98 1.89
CA LYS A 331 -37.14 21.72 3.19
C LYS A 331 -37.14 22.92 4.13
N LEU A 332 -36.24 23.88 3.88
CA LEU A 332 -36.13 25.10 4.67
C LEU A 332 -36.97 26.23 4.06
N ILE A 333 -36.94 26.41 2.73
CA ILE A 333 -37.61 27.48 2.01
C ILE A 333 -38.18 26.90 0.71
N SER A 334 -39.49 26.67 0.63
CA SER A 334 -40.17 26.04 -0.50
C SER A 334 -39.81 26.55 -1.91
N PRO A 335 -39.54 27.84 -2.16
CA PRO A 335 -39.09 28.35 -3.48
C PRO A 335 -37.74 27.83 -3.95
N LEU A 336 -36.90 27.30 -3.05
CA LEU A 336 -35.56 26.78 -3.34
C LEU A 336 -35.55 25.28 -3.63
N LYS A 337 -36.61 24.78 -4.24
CA LYS A 337 -36.77 23.37 -4.58
C LYS A 337 -35.58 22.85 -5.41
N GLY A 338 -34.99 21.74 -4.95
CA GLY A 338 -33.86 21.09 -5.61
C GLY A 338 -32.48 21.68 -5.32
N LEU A 339 -32.40 22.76 -4.50
CA LEU A 339 -31.12 23.35 -4.10
C LEU A 339 -30.59 22.68 -2.83
N THR A 340 -29.35 22.22 -2.87
CA THR A 340 -28.63 21.65 -1.74
C THR A 340 -27.24 22.28 -1.60
N TYR A 341 -26.80 22.44 -0.36
CA TYR A 341 -25.43 22.86 -0.07
C TYR A 341 -24.77 21.86 0.86
N LYS A 342 -23.53 21.48 0.52
CA LYS A 342 -22.72 20.58 1.34
C LYS A 342 -21.35 21.20 1.59
N PHE A 343 -21.00 21.28 2.85
CA PHE A 343 -19.67 21.61 3.34
C PHE A 343 -18.93 20.36 3.75
N ASN A 344 -17.71 20.13 3.28
CA ASN A 344 -16.80 19.12 3.77
C ASN A 344 -15.55 19.78 4.34
N GLY A 345 -15.15 19.38 5.55
CA GLY A 345 -13.89 19.78 6.16
C GLY A 345 -13.04 18.55 6.49
N GLY A 346 -11.78 18.55 6.09
CA GLY A 346 -10.86 17.44 6.29
C GLY A 346 -9.53 17.87 6.90
N TYR A 347 -9.03 17.04 7.81
CA TYR A 347 -7.68 17.14 8.34
C TYR A 347 -7.00 15.78 8.25
N ALA A 348 -5.80 15.75 7.67
CA ALA A 348 -4.96 14.56 7.63
C ALA A 348 -3.58 14.85 8.25
N TYR A 349 -3.13 13.94 9.11
CA TYR A 349 -1.82 13.97 9.74
C TYR A 349 -1.10 12.64 9.54
N MET A 350 0.08 12.70 8.94
CA MET A 350 0.85 11.52 8.56
C MET A 350 2.30 11.64 9.05
N PRO A 351 2.58 11.25 10.28
CA PRO A 351 3.94 11.09 10.76
C PRO A 351 4.53 9.78 10.25
N LYS A 352 5.77 9.87 9.75
CA LYS A 352 6.62 8.73 9.41
C LYS A 352 7.87 8.77 10.25
N ARG A 353 8.23 7.64 10.81
CA ARG A 353 9.46 7.47 11.58
C ARG A 353 10.28 6.36 10.96
N TYR A 354 11.51 6.71 10.66
CA TYR A 354 12.53 5.78 10.22
C TYR A 354 13.75 5.94 11.14
N ASN A 355 14.10 4.88 11.86
CA ASN A 355 15.32 4.81 12.65
C ASN A 355 16.10 3.60 12.16
N ASN A 356 17.38 3.78 11.93
CA ASN A 356 18.28 2.69 11.58
C ASN A 356 19.54 2.79 12.44
N TYR A 357 19.95 1.67 13.01
CA TYR A 357 21.22 1.52 13.69
C TYR A 357 21.92 0.27 13.17
N GLU A 358 23.11 0.44 12.67
CA GLU A 358 23.97 -0.61 12.17
C GLU A 358 25.22 -0.66 13.05
N GLY A 359 25.36 -1.74 13.80
CA GLY A 359 26.54 -1.97 14.63
C GLY A 359 27.79 -2.28 13.78
N LYS A 360 28.93 -2.31 14.42
CA LYS A 360 30.23 -2.61 13.75
C LYS A 360 30.26 -3.96 13.04
N SER A 361 29.49 -4.93 13.53
CA SER A 361 29.36 -6.26 12.92
C SER A 361 28.60 -6.28 11.60
N VAL A 362 27.88 -5.21 11.27
CA VAL A 362 27.07 -5.10 10.04
C VAL A 362 27.69 -4.10 9.08
N ASN A 363 28.26 -3.01 9.60
CA ASN A 363 28.83 -1.92 8.80
C ASN A 363 30.34 -1.85 8.97
N ASN A 364 31.03 -2.91 8.64
CA ASN A 364 32.50 -3.02 8.50
C ASN A 364 33.29 -1.98 9.34
N GLN A 365 33.08 -2.00 10.68
CA GLN A 365 33.87 -1.31 11.70
C GLN A 365 33.48 0.09 12.13
N THR A 366 32.69 0.87 11.38
CA THR A 366 32.40 2.26 11.76
C THR A 366 31.16 2.43 12.59
N GLY A 367 30.15 1.57 12.37
CA GLY A 367 28.80 1.79 12.87
C GLY A 367 28.09 2.92 12.15
N TYR A 368 26.78 2.84 12.06
CA TYR A 368 25.95 3.87 11.43
C TYR A 368 24.66 4.03 12.20
N ALA A 369 24.23 5.26 12.41
CA ALA A 369 22.93 5.55 12.99
C ALA A 369 22.24 6.66 12.21
N GLU A 370 20.95 6.45 11.91
CA GLU A 370 20.13 7.42 11.21
C GLU A 370 18.75 7.49 11.87
N ILE A 371 18.27 8.71 12.10
CA ILE A 371 16.90 8.96 12.53
C ILE A 371 16.28 9.94 11.56
N LYS A 372 15.19 9.51 10.90
CA LYS A 372 14.39 10.36 10.03
C LYS A 372 12.98 10.43 10.56
N ASN A 373 12.51 11.65 10.79
CA ASN A 373 11.11 11.93 11.10
C ASN A 373 10.54 12.82 9.99
N GLU A 374 9.46 12.36 9.38
CA GLU A 374 8.74 13.10 8.35
C GLU A 374 7.31 13.30 8.82
N GLU A 375 6.78 14.49 8.64
CA GLU A 375 5.40 14.82 8.97
C GLU A 375 4.74 15.49 7.78
N THR A 376 3.55 15.03 7.45
CA THR A 376 2.69 15.70 6.47
C THR A 376 1.38 16.06 7.18
N GLN A 377 1.00 17.32 7.09
CA GLN A 377 -0.29 17.84 7.52
C GLN A 377 -1.04 18.39 6.31
N SER A 378 -2.29 17.99 6.16
CA SER A 378 -3.15 18.47 5.08
C SER A 378 -4.48 18.94 5.64
N TYR A 379 -4.93 20.07 5.15
CA TYR A 379 -6.23 20.65 5.45
C TYR A 379 -7.00 20.76 4.13
N THR A 380 -8.24 20.33 4.12
CA THR A 380 -9.11 20.40 2.93
C THR A 380 -10.44 21.00 3.32
N ILE A 381 -10.93 21.93 2.52
CA ILE A 381 -12.27 22.53 2.64
C ILE A 381 -12.90 22.45 1.26
N GLU A 382 -14.09 21.86 1.21
CA GLU A 382 -14.90 21.77 0.00
C GLU A 382 -16.28 22.34 0.27
N ASN A 383 -16.77 23.16 -0.66
CA ASN A 383 -18.11 23.71 -0.68
C ASN A 383 -18.77 23.25 -1.97
N ILE A 384 -19.88 22.55 -1.86
CA ILE A 384 -20.60 22.00 -3.00
C ILE A 384 -22.00 22.58 -2.97
N LEU A 385 -22.35 23.35 -4.00
CA LEU A 385 -23.70 23.84 -4.24
C LEU A 385 -24.28 23.05 -5.40
N ALA A 386 -25.35 22.34 -5.18
CA ALA A 386 -26.01 21.55 -6.21
C ALA A 386 -27.47 21.98 -6.37
N TYR A 387 -27.89 22.10 -7.61
CA TYR A 387 -29.27 22.38 -7.99
C TYR A 387 -29.75 21.28 -8.93
N ASN A 388 -30.80 20.57 -8.54
CA ASN A 388 -31.38 19.48 -9.31
C ASN A 388 -32.89 19.66 -9.38
N HIS A 389 -33.41 19.95 -10.59
CA HIS A 389 -34.83 20.22 -10.75
C HIS A 389 -35.38 19.76 -12.10
N ASP A 390 -36.60 19.21 -12.06
CA ASP A 390 -37.34 18.80 -13.23
C ASP A 390 -38.32 19.89 -13.68
N PHE A 391 -38.09 20.43 -14.88
CA PHE A 391 -38.99 21.38 -15.56
C PHE A 391 -39.82 20.63 -16.59
N GLY A 392 -40.87 19.97 -16.16
CA GLY A 392 -41.70 19.13 -17.02
C GLY A 392 -40.92 17.97 -17.63
N LYS A 393 -40.57 18.01 -18.91
CA LYS A 393 -39.76 16.99 -19.59
C LYS A 393 -38.25 17.23 -19.55
N HIS A 394 -37.82 18.36 -19.03
CA HIS A 394 -36.44 18.77 -18.98
C HIS A 394 -35.89 18.60 -17.57
N HIS A 395 -34.79 17.89 -17.45
CA HIS A 395 -34.04 17.73 -16.21
C HIS A 395 -32.83 18.64 -16.23
N LEU A 396 -32.67 19.47 -15.20
CA LEU A 396 -31.49 20.33 -15.01
C LEU A 396 -30.73 19.89 -13.76
N ASP A 397 -29.45 19.59 -13.94
CA ASP A 397 -28.51 19.24 -12.86
C ASP A 397 -27.31 20.17 -12.99
N LEU A 398 -27.12 21.04 -12.01
CA LEU A 398 -26.01 21.97 -11.91
C LEU A 398 -25.26 21.71 -10.61
N THR A 399 -23.94 21.65 -10.70
CA THR A 399 -23.09 21.50 -9.53
C THR A 399 -21.93 22.48 -9.60
N ASP A 400 -21.80 23.30 -8.58
CA ASP A 400 -20.65 24.18 -8.37
C ASP A 400 -19.83 23.65 -7.20
N LEU A 401 -18.50 23.51 -7.40
CA LEU A 401 -17.56 22.99 -6.43
C LEU A 401 -16.43 24.00 -6.21
N TYR A 402 -16.30 24.46 -4.98
CA TYR A 402 -15.12 25.20 -4.53
C TYR A 402 -14.30 24.33 -3.57
N ASP A 403 -13.05 24.03 -3.94
CA ASP A 403 -12.09 23.23 -3.17
C ASP A 403 -10.86 24.06 -2.85
N ALA A 404 -10.47 24.06 -1.59
CA ALA A 404 -9.22 24.64 -1.12
C ALA A 404 -8.46 23.63 -0.26
N SER A 405 -7.18 23.45 -0.52
CA SER A 405 -6.32 22.55 0.24
C SER A 405 -4.97 23.17 0.55
N LEU A 406 -4.48 22.89 1.77
CA LEU A 406 -3.15 23.30 2.23
C LEU A 406 -2.42 22.06 2.68
N LYS A 407 -1.19 21.85 2.18
CA LYS A 407 -0.31 20.76 2.60
C LYS A 407 0.98 21.34 3.17
N LYS A 408 1.34 20.91 4.38
CA LYS A 408 2.60 21.22 5.04
C LYS A 408 3.41 19.93 5.14
N TYR A 409 4.67 20.01 4.79
CA TYR A 409 5.62 18.91 4.92
C TYR A 409 6.83 19.37 5.70
N GLN A 410 7.23 18.57 6.68
CA GLN A 410 8.43 18.78 7.48
C GLN A 410 9.23 17.48 7.56
N ARG A 411 10.55 17.60 7.46
CA ARG A 411 11.49 16.49 7.63
C ARG A 411 12.61 16.91 8.55
N THR A 412 12.96 16.02 9.48
CA THR A 412 14.14 16.13 10.37
C THR A 412 14.97 14.86 10.20
N GLN A 413 16.27 15.03 10.04
CA GLN A 413 17.23 13.95 9.87
C GLN A 413 18.42 14.14 10.79
#